data_29acda9514e1d5c6260f7a0e50e6aa10
#
_entry.id   29acda9514e1d5c6260f7a0e50e6aa10
#
_cell.length_a   1.000
_cell.length_b   1.000
_cell.length_c   1.000
_cell.angle_alpha   90.00
_cell.angle_beta   90.00
_cell.angle_gamma   90.00
#
_symmetry.space_group_name_H-M   'P 1'
#
loop_
_entity.id
_entity.type
_entity.pdbx_description
1 polymer ?
#
loop_
_entity_poly.entity_id
_entity_poly.type
_entity_poly.pdbx_seq_one_letter_code
_entity_poly.pdbx_strand_id
1 'polypeptide(L)'
;MKRTSILLIGIIFSSLSIHSQEVEVDSVKTEGWKRSGITSFLVNQTAFSNWISGGENSVAATLTVDYNINYYKNGWSWDTKMIGSFGINKNSDSKYFKKIDDRIEINSLIGKKFVEKFSFSSFLNFKTQFAKGFKYSNASDDIEIREETTRFLSPAYLQIGVGVYWKENNSLWVNMAPVTGRLILANKKFTDNLDDGQEYFGVPKGEISRFELGASLSAYYKFEVIENIQLEQRINLYSDYLDQPENIDVDYTISAFMKVNDYLSTNLIIQCLYDDNAIKKVQLREVFGLAINLNLMELPTFK
;
A
#
# COMPACT_ATOMS: atom_id res chain seq x y z
N MET A 1 3.31 -1.95 -37.93
CA MET A 1 2.45 -0.94 -37.28
C MET A 1 1.38 -1.66 -36.45
N LYS A 2 1.62 -1.94 -35.20
CA LYS A 2 0.60 -2.47 -34.26
C LYS A 2 0.19 -1.31 -33.36
N ARG A 3 -1.06 -0.88 -33.51
CA ARG A 3 -1.68 0.14 -32.66
C ARG A 3 -1.85 -0.44 -31.27
N THR A 4 -1.08 0.05 -30.31
CA THR A 4 -1.28 -0.19 -28.90
C THR A 4 -2.49 0.65 -28.48
N SER A 5 -3.60 0.00 -28.24
CA SER A 5 -4.79 0.64 -27.66
C SER A 5 -4.48 0.94 -26.20
N ILE A 6 -4.12 2.17 -25.91
CA ILE A 6 -4.10 2.71 -24.56
C ILE A 6 -5.56 2.78 -24.14
N LEU A 7 -5.95 1.85 -23.28
CA LEU A 7 -7.23 1.91 -22.58
C LEU A 7 -7.09 3.04 -21.56
N LEU A 8 -7.50 4.24 -21.96
CA LEU A 8 -7.71 5.37 -21.08
C LEU A 8 -8.84 4.94 -20.14
N ILE A 9 -8.50 4.51 -18.93
CA ILE A 9 -9.46 4.41 -17.84
C ILE A 9 -9.86 5.85 -17.55
N GLY A 10 -10.91 6.30 -18.21
CA GLY A 10 -11.55 7.57 -17.92
C GLY A 10 -12.03 7.53 -16.48
N ILE A 11 -11.29 8.17 -15.58
CA ILE A 11 -11.78 8.53 -14.26
C ILE A 11 -12.92 9.52 -14.52
N ILE A 12 -14.14 9.00 -14.55
CA ILE A 12 -15.35 9.83 -14.56
C ILE A 12 -15.37 10.50 -13.18
N PHE A 13 -14.76 11.69 -13.11
CA PHE A 13 -15.13 12.68 -12.11
C PHE A 13 -16.54 13.14 -12.43
N SER A 14 -17.53 12.30 -12.15
CA SER A 14 -18.87 12.79 -12.03
C SER A 14 -18.88 13.69 -10.78
N SER A 15 -18.97 14.99 -11.02
CA SER A 15 -19.27 16.00 -10.03
C SER A 15 -20.67 15.75 -9.48
N LEU A 16 -20.79 14.75 -8.61
CA LEU A 16 -21.88 14.67 -7.67
C LEU A 16 -21.62 15.75 -6.63
N SER A 17 -22.30 16.88 -6.79
CA SER A 17 -22.41 17.90 -5.75
C SER A 17 -23.17 17.31 -4.58
N ILE A 18 -22.52 16.46 -3.79
CA ILE A 18 -23.02 16.05 -2.49
C ILE A 18 -22.70 17.20 -1.54
N HIS A 19 -23.68 18.04 -1.27
CA HIS A 19 -23.63 18.98 -0.18
C HIS A 19 -23.79 18.22 1.14
N SER A 20 -22.72 17.56 1.57
CA SER A 20 -22.56 17.20 2.97
C SER A 20 -21.91 18.42 3.63
N GLN A 21 -22.72 19.22 4.29
CA GLN A 21 -22.24 20.22 5.25
C GLN A 21 -21.83 19.47 6.52
N GLU A 22 -20.69 18.81 6.50
CA GLU A 22 -19.96 18.60 7.74
C GLU A 22 -19.29 19.92 8.09
N VAL A 23 -19.82 20.60 9.08
CA VAL A 23 -19.07 21.63 9.82
C VAL A 23 -17.92 20.87 10.52
N GLU A 24 -16.81 20.71 9.81
CA GLU A 24 -15.55 20.33 10.44
C GLU A 24 -15.23 21.47 11.40
N VAL A 25 -15.59 21.29 12.67
CA VAL A 25 -15.08 22.13 13.75
C VAL A 25 -13.57 22.09 13.58
N ASP A 26 -13.00 23.20 13.17
CA ASP A 26 -11.56 23.41 13.04
C ASP A 26 -10.97 23.10 14.43
N SER A 27 -10.72 21.83 14.67
CA SER A 27 -10.21 21.35 15.94
C SER A 27 -8.85 22.00 16.05
N VAL A 28 -8.74 22.94 16.96
CA VAL A 28 -7.48 23.62 17.34
C VAL A 28 -6.39 22.56 17.30
N LYS A 29 -5.50 22.66 16.29
CA LYS A 29 -4.40 21.71 16.15
C LYS A 29 -3.61 21.75 17.43
N THR A 30 -3.84 20.79 18.31
CA THR A 30 -3.09 20.65 19.56
C THR A 30 -1.62 20.47 19.18
N GLU A 31 -0.77 21.41 19.61
CA GLU A 31 0.67 21.32 19.40
C GLU A 31 1.22 20.10 20.11
N GLY A 32 2.22 19.49 19.53
CA GLY A 32 2.93 18.33 20.09
C GLY A 32 2.69 17.04 19.30
N TRP A 33 2.97 15.94 19.96
CA TRP A 33 2.86 14.61 19.40
C TRP A 33 1.45 14.03 19.57
N LYS A 34 0.92 13.46 18.51
CA LYS A 34 -0.27 12.59 18.53
C LYS A 34 0.11 11.20 18.03
N ARG A 35 -0.45 10.19 18.69
CA ARG A 35 -0.26 8.79 18.32
C ARG A 35 -1.61 8.11 18.23
N SER A 36 -1.84 7.32 17.21
CA SER A 36 -3.06 6.54 17.05
C SER A 36 -2.73 5.27 16.28
N GLY A 37 -3.48 4.23 16.51
CA GLY A 37 -3.31 2.99 15.78
C GLY A 37 -4.51 2.09 15.88
N ILE A 38 -4.60 1.19 14.94
CA ILE A 38 -5.62 0.15 14.89
C ILE A 38 -4.96 -1.18 14.52
N THR A 39 -5.34 -2.23 15.22
CA THR A 39 -5.03 -3.60 14.84
C THR A 39 -6.29 -4.26 14.36
N SER A 40 -6.26 -4.82 13.15
CA SER A 40 -7.39 -5.46 12.51
C SER A 40 -7.08 -6.92 12.22
N PHE A 41 -7.96 -7.82 12.62
CA PHE A 41 -7.87 -9.24 12.33
C PHE A 41 -9.02 -9.63 11.39
N LEU A 42 -8.69 -9.90 10.13
CA LEU A 42 -9.63 -10.31 9.10
C LEU A 42 -9.67 -11.84 9.02
N VAL A 43 -10.87 -12.40 8.98
CA VAL A 43 -11.10 -13.84 8.79
C VAL A 43 -12.09 -14.07 7.68
N ASN A 44 -11.76 -15.01 6.81
CA ASN A 44 -12.66 -15.55 5.79
C ASN A 44 -12.65 -17.07 5.90
N GLN A 45 -13.82 -17.69 5.86
CA GLN A 45 -13.97 -19.14 5.88
C GLN A 45 -15.01 -19.60 4.87
N THR A 46 -14.69 -20.67 4.14
CA THR A 46 -15.63 -21.42 3.31
C THR A 46 -15.61 -22.88 3.78
N ALA A 47 -16.77 -23.43 4.10
CA ALA A 47 -16.89 -24.80 4.60
C ALA A 47 -18.03 -25.52 3.89
N PHE A 48 -17.73 -26.71 3.36
CA PHE A 48 -18.66 -27.60 2.69
C PHE A 48 -18.75 -28.91 3.45
N SER A 49 -19.94 -29.45 3.59
CA SER A 49 -20.18 -30.81 4.12
C SER A 49 -21.24 -31.46 3.28
N ASN A 50 -20.91 -32.61 2.65
CA ASN A 50 -21.81 -33.34 1.75
C ASN A 50 -22.38 -32.50 0.59
N TRP A 51 -21.59 -31.53 0.10
CA TRP A 51 -21.96 -30.59 -0.95
C TRP A 51 -21.64 -31.21 -2.33
N ILE A 52 -22.67 -31.59 -3.09
CA ILE A 52 -22.51 -32.35 -4.35
C ILE A 52 -21.98 -31.46 -5.50
N SER A 53 -22.24 -30.17 -5.46
CA SER A 53 -21.88 -29.22 -6.55
C SER A 53 -20.39 -28.91 -6.65
N GLY A 54 -19.55 -29.52 -5.80
CA GLY A 54 -18.12 -29.24 -5.74
C GLY A 54 -17.80 -28.01 -4.89
N GLY A 55 -16.51 -27.82 -4.60
CA GLY A 55 -15.96 -26.73 -3.80
C GLY A 55 -14.92 -27.25 -2.81
N GLU A 56 -14.00 -26.37 -2.40
CA GLU A 56 -12.95 -26.69 -1.43
C GLU A 56 -13.20 -25.93 -0.12
N ASN A 57 -12.97 -26.60 1.00
CA ASN A 57 -12.92 -25.92 2.29
C ASN A 57 -11.70 -25.02 2.33
N SER A 58 -11.88 -23.80 2.79
CA SER A 58 -10.78 -22.85 2.92
C SER A 58 -10.93 -21.99 4.18
N VAL A 59 -9.81 -21.61 4.74
CA VAL A 59 -9.72 -20.62 5.79
C VAL A 59 -8.59 -19.64 5.47
N ALA A 60 -8.89 -18.36 5.60
CA ALA A 60 -7.91 -17.30 5.43
C ALA A 60 -7.96 -16.37 6.63
N ALA A 61 -6.79 -15.94 7.09
CA ALA A 61 -6.66 -14.97 8.16
C ALA A 61 -5.59 -13.95 7.83
N THR A 62 -5.86 -12.68 8.11
CA THR A 62 -4.91 -11.58 7.92
C THR A 62 -4.90 -10.70 9.18
N LEU A 63 -3.71 -10.47 9.71
CA LEU A 63 -3.46 -9.50 10.77
C LEU A 63 -2.87 -8.24 10.15
N THR A 64 -3.45 -7.08 10.45
CA THR A 64 -2.94 -5.78 10.02
C THR A 64 -2.77 -4.87 11.23
N VAL A 65 -1.65 -4.17 11.30
CA VAL A 65 -1.36 -3.10 12.26
C VAL A 65 -1.14 -1.83 11.48
N ASP A 66 -1.94 -0.80 11.72
CA ASP A 66 -1.79 0.55 11.20
C ASP A 66 -1.50 1.49 12.36
N TYR A 67 -0.36 2.13 12.36
CA TYR A 67 0.08 3.00 13.45
C TYR A 67 0.55 4.34 12.91
N ASN A 68 0.02 5.42 13.50
CA ASN A 68 0.28 6.78 13.10
C ASN A 68 0.96 7.56 14.24
N ILE A 69 2.02 8.28 13.90
CA ILE A 69 2.72 9.20 14.78
C ILE A 69 2.77 10.55 14.08
N ASN A 70 2.10 11.54 14.65
CA ASN A 70 2.00 12.86 14.07
C ASN A 70 2.54 13.91 15.05
N TYR A 71 3.26 14.90 14.53
CA TYR A 71 3.76 16.04 15.29
C TYR A 71 3.38 17.33 14.59
N TYR A 72 2.95 18.30 15.36
CA TYR A 72 2.70 19.64 14.84
C TYR A 72 3.17 20.70 15.87
N LYS A 73 4.02 21.63 15.45
CA LYS A 73 4.40 22.79 16.25
C LYS A 73 5.02 23.89 15.38
N ASN A 74 4.64 25.14 15.61
CA ASN A 74 5.24 26.32 14.96
C ASN A 74 5.33 26.20 13.43
N GLY A 75 4.31 25.66 12.77
CA GLY A 75 4.26 25.44 11.32
C GLY A 75 5.14 24.30 10.80
N TRP A 76 5.77 23.52 11.69
CA TRP A 76 6.32 22.23 11.36
C TRP A 76 5.26 21.14 11.52
N SER A 77 5.21 20.23 10.56
CA SER A 77 4.44 18.99 10.65
C SER A 77 5.36 17.80 10.37
N TRP A 78 5.14 16.71 11.09
CA TRP A 78 5.81 15.45 10.82
C TRP A 78 4.80 14.34 10.99
N ASP A 79 4.36 13.76 9.88
CA ASP A 79 3.35 12.72 9.81
C ASP A 79 4.02 11.41 9.41
N THR A 80 3.97 10.41 10.29
CA THR A 80 4.51 9.06 10.03
C THR A 80 3.42 8.02 10.17
N LYS A 81 3.23 7.23 9.12
CA LYS A 81 2.33 6.07 9.08
C LYS A 81 3.12 4.80 8.88
N MET A 82 2.93 3.84 9.78
CA MET A 82 3.53 2.51 9.71
C MET A 82 2.43 1.47 9.52
N ILE A 83 2.59 0.60 8.53
CA ILE A 83 1.66 -0.48 8.23
C ILE A 83 2.44 -1.79 8.24
N GLY A 84 1.98 -2.73 9.06
CA GLY A 84 2.39 -4.13 9.01
C GLY A 84 1.19 -5.00 8.71
N SER A 85 1.29 -5.88 7.71
CA SER A 85 0.20 -6.81 7.38
C SER A 85 0.77 -8.17 7.04
N PHE A 86 0.17 -9.23 7.58
CA PHE A 86 0.53 -10.60 7.27
C PHE A 86 -0.71 -11.49 7.21
N GLY A 87 -0.88 -12.18 6.09
CA GLY A 87 -2.03 -13.02 5.84
C GLY A 87 -1.66 -14.37 5.24
N ILE A 88 -2.38 -15.39 5.68
CA ILE A 88 -2.25 -16.77 5.20
C ILE A 88 -3.60 -17.36 4.82
N ASN A 89 -3.58 -18.24 3.85
CA ASN A 89 -4.71 -19.06 3.44
C ASN A 89 -4.33 -20.55 3.45
N LYS A 90 -5.30 -21.39 3.80
CA LYS A 90 -5.21 -22.85 3.71
C LYS A 90 -6.47 -23.38 3.06
N ASN A 91 -6.32 -24.05 1.94
CA ASN A 91 -7.36 -24.87 1.32
C ASN A 91 -7.19 -26.32 1.75
N SER A 92 -8.28 -27.10 1.79
CA SER A 92 -8.25 -28.53 2.16
C SER A 92 -7.25 -29.32 1.33
N ASP A 93 -7.18 -29.04 0.03
CA ASP A 93 -6.41 -29.83 -0.93
C ASP A 93 -4.98 -29.31 -1.13
N SER A 94 -4.65 -28.16 -0.54
CA SER A 94 -3.30 -27.61 -0.59
C SER A 94 -2.41 -28.22 0.49
N LYS A 95 -1.19 -28.61 0.12
CA LYS A 95 -0.16 -29.06 1.07
C LYS A 95 0.32 -27.94 1.99
N TYR A 96 0.37 -26.69 1.48
CA TYR A 96 0.99 -25.57 2.15
C TYR A 96 -0.04 -24.54 2.63
N PHE A 97 0.29 -23.81 3.71
CA PHE A 97 -0.28 -22.51 3.95
C PHE A 97 0.30 -21.54 2.92
N LYS A 98 -0.58 -20.87 2.17
CA LYS A 98 -0.19 -19.90 1.15
C LYS A 98 -0.29 -18.49 1.70
N LYS A 99 0.73 -17.71 1.46
CA LYS A 99 0.76 -16.30 1.83
C LYS A 99 -0.19 -15.53 0.90
N ILE A 100 -1.10 -14.73 1.49
CA ILE A 100 -2.07 -13.91 0.76
C ILE A 100 -1.87 -12.41 0.98
N ASP A 101 -1.20 -12.05 2.07
CA ASP A 101 -0.76 -10.69 2.36
C ASP A 101 0.57 -10.72 3.10
N ASP A 102 1.45 -9.77 2.82
CA ASP A 102 2.73 -9.63 3.50
C ASP A 102 3.34 -8.27 3.18
N ARG A 103 3.27 -7.34 4.12
CA ARG A 103 3.69 -5.98 3.90
C ARG A 103 4.26 -5.35 5.16
N ILE A 104 5.40 -4.69 4.99
CA ILE A 104 5.94 -3.68 5.90
C ILE A 104 6.01 -2.39 5.10
N GLU A 105 5.38 -1.34 5.58
CA GLU A 105 5.41 -0.04 4.94
C GLU A 105 5.57 1.05 5.98
N ILE A 106 6.50 1.98 5.74
CA ILE A 106 6.73 3.16 6.55
C ILE A 106 6.67 4.37 5.63
N ASN A 107 5.74 5.25 5.88
CA ASN A 107 5.58 6.52 5.19
C ASN A 107 5.83 7.64 6.19
N SER A 108 6.79 8.50 5.95
CA SER A 108 7.11 9.64 6.80
C SER A 108 7.19 10.90 5.95
N LEU A 109 6.46 11.93 6.32
CA LEU A 109 6.40 13.23 5.64
C LEU A 109 6.66 14.33 6.65
N ILE A 110 7.72 15.11 6.41
CA ILE A 110 8.04 16.30 7.19
C ILE A 110 7.69 17.52 6.33
N GLY A 111 6.98 18.48 6.90
CA GLY A 111 6.60 19.71 6.25
C GLY A 111 6.94 20.94 7.06
N LYS A 112 7.38 22.02 6.39
CA LYS A 112 7.49 23.35 6.97
C LYS A 112 6.58 24.30 6.22
N LYS A 113 5.54 24.78 6.90
CA LYS A 113 4.55 25.71 6.33
C LYS A 113 5.24 27.02 5.93
N PHE A 114 5.00 27.48 4.70
CA PHE A 114 5.45 28.77 4.20
C PHE A 114 4.29 29.68 3.76
N VAL A 115 3.14 29.10 3.40
CA VAL A 115 1.88 29.81 3.15
C VAL A 115 0.72 28.95 3.64
N GLU A 116 -0.49 29.47 3.69
CA GLU A 116 -1.61 28.87 4.45
C GLU A 116 -1.79 27.36 4.28
N LYS A 117 -1.83 26.86 3.04
CA LYS A 117 -2.06 25.45 2.73
C LYS A 117 -0.83 24.73 2.17
N PHE A 118 0.28 25.45 1.98
CA PHE A 118 1.50 24.93 1.36
C PHE A 118 2.66 24.84 2.35
N SER A 119 3.41 23.77 2.23
CA SER A 119 4.63 23.51 3.00
C SER A 119 5.75 23.05 2.08
N PHE A 120 6.98 23.45 2.33
CA PHE A 120 8.12 22.69 1.85
C PHE A 120 8.10 21.31 2.50
N SER A 121 8.39 20.27 1.74
CA SER A 121 8.30 18.91 2.23
C SER A 121 9.56 18.09 1.96
N SER A 122 9.80 17.13 2.84
CA SER A 122 10.67 15.99 2.60
C SER A 122 9.93 14.75 3.04
N PHE A 123 10.01 13.69 2.24
CA PHE A 123 9.38 12.43 2.57
C PHE A 123 10.34 11.25 2.51
N LEU A 124 10.02 10.21 3.26
CA LEU A 124 10.61 8.88 3.20
C LEU A 124 9.49 7.87 3.06
N ASN A 125 9.60 6.99 2.07
CA ASN A 125 8.76 5.80 1.95
C ASN A 125 9.66 4.57 1.93
N PHE A 126 9.35 3.60 2.77
CA PHE A 126 10.02 2.30 2.79
C PHE A 126 8.98 1.20 2.69
N LYS A 127 9.17 0.26 1.77
CA LYS A 127 8.30 -0.89 1.55
C LYS A 127 9.12 -2.17 1.45
N THR A 128 8.69 -3.22 2.14
CA THR A 128 9.20 -4.59 2.00
C THR A 128 8.18 -5.60 2.55
N GLN A 129 8.59 -6.82 2.76
CA GLN A 129 7.79 -7.93 3.28
C GLN A 129 8.49 -8.65 4.43
N PHE A 130 7.74 -9.39 5.28
CA PHE A 130 8.27 -10.13 6.42
C PHE A 130 8.84 -11.49 6.02
N ALA A 131 8.07 -12.26 5.25
CA ALA A 131 8.26 -13.68 5.05
C ALA A 131 8.61 -14.03 3.60
N LYS A 132 9.09 -15.24 3.40
CA LYS A 132 9.32 -15.79 2.07
C LYS A 132 8.00 -15.88 1.29
N GLY A 133 8.03 -15.45 0.04
CA GLY A 133 6.99 -15.67 -0.94
C GLY A 133 7.34 -16.84 -1.84
N PHE A 134 6.31 -17.56 -2.31
CA PHE A 134 6.49 -18.74 -3.13
C PHE A 134 5.54 -18.73 -4.33
N LYS A 135 6.05 -19.18 -5.46
CA LYS A 135 5.25 -19.64 -6.59
C LYS A 135 4.97 -21.11 -6.40
N TYR A 136 3.72 -21.50 -6.56
CA TYR A 136 3.26 -22.89 -6.41
C TYR A 136 2.97 -23.49 -7.79
N SER A 137 3.32 -24.77 -7.97
CA SER A 137 3.03 -25.56 -9.17
C SER A 137 2.84 -27.01 -8.78
N ASN A 138 2.18 -27.80 -9.65
CA ASN A 138 2.06 -29.23 -9.47
C ASN A 138 3.15 -29.94 -10.30
N ALA A 139 3.82 -30.90 -9.70
CA ALA A 139 4.68 -31.84 -10.40
C ALA A 139 3.85 -32.91 -11.11
N SER A 140 4.51 -33.81 -11.87
CA SER A 140 3.88 -34.80 -12.73
C SER A 140 2.93 -35.80 -12.02
N ASP A 141 2.95 -35.89 -10.70
CA ASP A 141 2.16 -36.81 -9.88
C ASP A 141 1.21 -36.09 -8.92
N ASP A 142 0.69 -34.92 -9.30
CA ASP A 142 -0.15 -34.03 -8.48
C ASP A 142 0.48 -33.61 -7.14
N ILE A 143 1.81 -33.73 -7.03
CA ILE A 143 2.53 -33.27 -5.85
C ILE A 143 2.72 -31.77 -5.94
N GLU A 144 2.11 -31.01 -5.02
CA GLU A 144 2.32 -29.56 -4.93
C GLU A 144 3.76 -29.25 -4.51
N ILE A 145 4.48 -28.52 -5.38
CA ILE A 145 5.84 -28.02 -5.15
C ILE A 145 5.82 -26.49 -5.06
N ARG A 146 6.85 -25.92 -4.46
CA ARG A 146 6.98 -24.46 -4.33
C ARG A 146 8.38 -23.99 -4.60
N GLU A 147 8.48 -22.85 -5.26
CA GLU A 147 9.72 -22.13 -5.55
C GLU A 147 9.70 -20.78 -4.82
N GLU A 148 10.76 -20.46 -4.11
CA GLU A 148 10.88 -19.18 -3.40
C GLU A 148 11.12 -18.06 -4.42
N THR A 149 10.23 -17.05 -4.41
CA THR A 149 10.29 -15.91 -5.34
C THR A 149 10.61 -14.59 -4.65
N THR A 150 10.34 -14.46 -3.36
CA THR A 150 10.59 -13.24 -2.58
C THR A 150 10.94 -13.59 -1.14
N ARG A 151 11.56 -12.64 -0.41
CA ARG A 151 11.86 -12.73 1.03
C ARG A 151 12.01 -11.35 1.65
N PHE A 152 12.26 -11.28 2.95
CA PHE A 152 12.58 -10.04 3.66
C PHE A 152 13.71 -9.27 2.93
N LEU A 153 13.48 -7.98 2.69
CA LEU A 153 14.34 -7.08 1.90
C LEU A 153 14.62 -7.54 0.46
N SER A 154 13.77 -8.39 -0.11
CA SER A 154 13.91 -8.83 -1.50
C SER A 154 12.55 -9.12 -2.16
N PRO A 155 11.94 -8.10 -2.83
CA PRO A 155 12.44 -6.73 -2.97
C PRO A 155 12.22 -5.88 -1.71
N ALA A 156 13.02 -4.81 -1.59
CA ALA A 156 12.71 -3.67 -0.73
C ALA A 156 12.88 -2.38 -1.53
N TYR A 157 12.01 -1.40 -1.26
CA TYR A 157 12.01 -0.10 -1.90
C TYR A 157 12.19 0.98 -0.84
N LEU A 158 13.16 1.84 -1.02
CA LEU A 158 13.37 3.04 -0.22
C LEU A 158 13.30 4.26 -1.12
N GLN A 159 12.36 5.16 -0.88
CA GLN A 159 12.25 6.43 -1.58
C GLN A 159 12.45 7.58 -0.61
N ILE A 160 13.21 8.58 -1.04
CA ILE A 160 13.41 9.83 -0.30
C ILE A 160 13.31 10.96 -1.32
N GLY A 161 12.48 11.96 -1.02
CA GLY A 161 12.30 13.10 -1.92
C GLY A 161 12.05 14.40 -1.20
N VAL A 162 12.26 15.50 -1.93
CA VAL A 162 11.99 16.86 -1.47
C VAL A 162 11.06 17.56 -2.45
N GLY A 163 10.16 18.40 -1.91
CA GLY A 163 9.17 19.03 -2.74
C GLY A 163 8.24 20.00 -2.02
N VAL A 164 7.00 20.03 -2.49
CA VAL A 164 5.94 20.88 -1.96
C VAL A 164 4.73 20.02 -1.59
N TYR A 165 4.25 20.23 -0.39
CA TYR A 165 3.08 19.57 0.18
C TYR A 165 1.94 20.59 0.28
N TRP A 166 0.85 20.32 -0.42
CA TRP A 166 -0.41 21.03 -0.28
C TRP A 166 -1.36 20.22 0.57
N LYS A 167 -1.90 20.82 1.61
CA LYS A 167 -2.85 20.18 2.53
C LYS A 167 -4.07 21.05 2.71
N GLU A 168 -5.19 20.62 2.17
CA GLU A 168 -6.48 21.28 2.40
C GLU A 168 -6.93 21.05 3.84
N ASN A 169 -6.94 19.77 4.25
CA ASN A 169 -7.32 19.31 5.59
C ASN A 169 -6.70 17.92 5.84
N ASN A 170 -7.16 17.20 6.86
CA ASN A 170 -6.66 15.85 7.16
C ASN A 170 -7.20 14.79 6.17
N SER A 171 -8.22 15.12 5.40
CA SER A 171 -8.86 14.22 4.44
C SER A 171 -8.43 14.45 3.00
N LEU A 172 -7.77 15.56 2.68
CA LEU A 172 -7.34 15.88 1.32
C LEU A 172 -5.97 16.55 1.32
N TRP A 173 -5.01 15.91 0.67
CA TRP A 173 -3.68 16.47 0.50
C TRP A 173 -2.98 15.92 -0.75
N VAL A 174 -1.99 16.67 -1.24
CA VAL A 174 -1.12 16.30 -2.35
C VAL A 174 0.32 16.67 -2.01
N ASN A 175 1.27 15.77 -2.26
CA ASN A 175 2.70 16.01 -2.15
C ASN A 175 3.36 15.82 -3.52
N MET A 176 4.06 16.82 -4.01
CA MET A 176 4.81 16.80 -5.26
C MET A 176 6.29 16.92 -4.93
N ALA A 177 7.07 15.92 -5.27
CA ALA A 177 8.50 15.84 -5.00
C ALA A 177 9.28 15.63 -6.32
N PRO A 178 9.67 16.72 -7.00
CA PRO A 178 10.35 16.65 -8.30
C PRO A 178 11.79 16.10 -8.20
N VAL A 179 12.35 16.03 -7.01
CA VAL A 179 13.65 15.39 -6.77
C VAL A 179 13.46 14.27 -5.77
N THR A 180 13.40 13.05 -6.29
CA THR A 180 13.15 11.81 -5.53
C THR A 180 14.17 10.76 -5.93
N GLY A 181 14.99 10.30 -4.96
CA GLY A 181 15.81 9.11 -5.10
C GLY A 181 15.02 7.87 -4.69
N ARG A 182 15.13 6.80 -5.47
CA ARG A 182 14.59 5.46 -5.16
C ARG A 182 15.73 4.44 -5.16
N LEU A 183 15.85 3.67 -4.09
CA LEU A 183 16.75 2.53 -3.99
C LEU A 183 15.94 1.25 -3.90
N ILE A 184 16.18 0.34 -4.83
CA ILE A 184 15.59 -1.00 -4.87
C ILE A 184 16.63 -1.99 -4.39
N LEU A 185 16.28 -2.86 -3.46
CA LEU A 185 17.18 -3.89 -2.91
C LEU A 185 16.69 -5.29 -3.31
N ALA A 186 17.62 -6.16 -3.62
CA ALA A 186 17.38 -7.56 -3.94
C ALA A 186 18.45 -8.47 -3.32
N ASN A 187 18.08 -9.71 -3.04
CA ASN A 187 19.03 -10.72 -2.58
C ASN A 187 19.68 -11.41 -3.80
N LYS A 188 21.00 -11.60 -3.75
CA LYS A 188 21.77 -12.28 -4.80
C LYS A 188 21.19 -13.63 -5.22
N LYS A 189 20.57 -14.36 -4.31
CA LYS A 189 19.87 -15.61 -4.63
C LYS A 189 18.93 -15.49 -5.84
N PHE A 190 18.27 -14.33 -6.00
CA PHE A 190 17.31 -14.10 -7.08
C PHE A 190 17.93 -13.44 -8.30
N THR A 191 19.02 -12.70 -8.14
CA THR A 191 19.65 -11.99 -9.25
C THR A 191 20.79 -12.79 -9.91
N ASP A 192 21.49 -13.66 -9.18
CA ASP A 192 22.62 -14.45 -9.72
C ASP A 192 22.15 -15.48 -10.78
N ASN A 193 20.93 -16.00 -10.69
CA ASN A 193 20.37 -17.03 -11.58
C ASN A 193 19.54 -16.47 -12.73
N LEU A 194 19.53 -15.16 -12.96
CA LEU A 194 18.84 -14.54 -14.09
C LEU A 194 19.62 -14.79 -15.40
N ASP A 195 18.89 -14.80 -16.51
CA ASP A 195 19.51 -14.75 -17.84
C ASP A 195 20.10 -13.35 -18.11
N ASP A 196 21.01 -13.25 -19.08
CA ASP A 196 21.58 -11.96 -19.46
C ASP A 196 20.49 -10.99 -19.95
N GLY A 197 20.47 -9.79 -19.39
CA GLY A 197 19.47 -8.78 -19.69
C GLY A 197 18.13 -8.93 -18.95
N GLN A 198 17.99 -9.93 -18.07
CA GLN A 198 16.84 -10.02 -17.16
C GLN A 198 17.11 -9.27 -15.86
N GLU A 199 16.04 -8.82 -15.24
CA GLU A 199 16.04 -8.08 -13.99
C GLU A 199 15.09 -8.72 -12.98
N TYR A 200 15.39 -8.56 -11.71
CA TYR A 200 14.53 -8.96 -10.61
C TYR A 200 14.00 -7.69 -9.92
N PHE A 201 12.76 -7.33 -10.19
CA PHE A 201 12.17 -6.07 -9.73
C PHE A 201 13.04 -4.85 -10.08
N GLY A 202 13.56 -4.80 -11.31
CA GLY A 202 14.44 -3.74 -11.79
C GLY A 202 15.92 -3.88 -11.39
N VAL A 203 16.28 -4.83 -10.52
CA VAL A 203 17.69 -5.07 -10.15
C VAL A 203 18.34 -6.01 -11.15
N PRO A 204 19.44 -5.60 -11.83
CA PRO A 204 20.11 -6.40 -12.84
C PRO A 204 20.72 -7.70 -12.30
N LYS A 205 20.98 -8.64 -13.21
CA LYS A 205 21.68 -9.89 -12.93
C LYS A 205 22.96 -9.65 -12.11
N GLY A 206 23.10 -10.42 -11.02
CA GLY A 206 24.29 -10.39 -10.14
C GLY A 206 24.40 -9.18 -9.22
N GLU A 207 23.54 -8.18 -9.38
CA GLU A 207 23.50 -7.00 -8.54
C GLU A 207 22.60 -7.20 -7.29
N ILE A 208 22.79 -6.36 -6.28
CA ILE A 208 21.99 -6.39 -5.04
C ILE A 208 21.12 -5.16 -4.88
N SER A 209 21.27 -4.18 -5.76
CA SER A 209 20.52 -2.93 -5.71
C SER A 209 20.48 -2.24 -7.06
N ARG A 210 19.45 -1.41 -7.23
CA ARG A 210 19.34 -0.41 -8.30
C ARG A 210 18.99 0.94 -7.69
N PHE A 211 19.66 1.99 -8.14
CA PHE A 211 19.35 3.37 -7.78
C PHE A 211 18.67 4.07 -8.95
N GLU A 212 17.64 4.85 -8.64
CA GLU A 212 16.90 5.65 -9.58
C GLU A 212 16.77 7.08 -9.04
N LEU A 213 16.67 8.05 -9.94
CA LEU A 213 16.43 9.47 -9.62
C LEU A 213 15.28 9.98 -10.48
N GLY A 214 14.26 10.53 -9.85
CA GLY A 214 13.06 10.90 -10.57
C GLY A 214 12.17 11.90 -9.86
N ALA A 215 10.91 11.92 -10.26
CA ALA A 215 9.85 12.69 -9.64
C ALA A 215 8.80 11.76 -9.00
N SER A 216 8.25 12.19 -7.87
CA SER A 216 7.14 11.52 -7.19
C SER A 216 5.97 12.48 -6.97
N LEU A 217 4.76 11.96 -7.15
CA LEU A 217 3.52 12.61 -6.76
C LEU A 217 2.70 11.66 -5.91
N SER A 218 2.30 12.10 -4.72
CA SER A 218 1.41 11.35 -3.84
C SER A 218 0.19 12.18 -3.54
N ALA A 219 -1.00 11.58 -3.62
CA ALA A 219 -2.24 12.23 -3.24
C ALA A 219 -3.09 11.31 -2.38
N TYR A 220 -3.86 11.91 -1.51
CA TYR A 220 -4.74 11.23 -0.57
C TYR A 220 -6.07 11.94 -0.51
N TYR A 221 -7.15 11.17 -0.54
CA TYR A 221 -8.49 11.67 -0.34
C TYR A 221 -9.32 10.68 0.47
N LYS A 222 -9.98 11.17 1.49
CA LYS A 222 -10.82 10.41 2.40
C LYS A 222 -12.14 11.12 2.59
N PHE A 223 -13.24 10.40 2.49
CA PHE A 223 -14.59 10.95 2.70
C PHE A 223 -15.55 9.87 3.19
N GLU A 224 -16.62 10.30 3.82
CA GLU A 224 -17.73 9.45 4.21
C GLU A 224 -18.76 9.42 3.07
N VAL A 225 -19.09 8.24 2.58
CA VAL A 225 -20.07 8.05 1.48
C VAL A 225 -21.48 8.16 2.04
N ILE A 226 -21.71 7.44 3.12
CA ILE A 226 -22.93 7.45 3.94
C ILE A 226 -22.49 7.13 5.37
N GLU A 227 -23.37 7.31 6.34
CA GLU A 227 -23.14 6.96 7.74
C GLU A 227 -22.49 5.58 7.87
N ASN A 228 -21.39 5.48 8.60
CA ASN A 228 -20.58 4.27 8.83
C ASN A 228 -19.86 3.69 7.60
N ILE A 229 -19.86 4.33 6.42
CA ILE A 229 -19.11 3.90 5.25
C ILE A 229 -18.12 4.99 4.84
N GLN A 230 -16.85 4.74 5.07
CA GLN A 230 -15.76 5.63 4.75
C GLN A 230 -14.95 5.09 3.58
N LEU A 231 -14.68 5.94 2.60
CA LEU A 231 -13.77 5.68 1.48
C LEU A 231 -12.46 6.45 1.66
N GLU A 232 -11.36 5.76 1.47
CA GLU A 232 -10.01 6.31 1.45
C GLU A 232 -9.36 5.96 0.12
N GLN A 233 -8.84 6.96 -0.57
CA GLN A 233 -8.13 6.82 -1.84
C GLN A 233 -6.70 7.32 -1.67
N ARG A 234 -5.75 6.58 -2.19
CA ARG A 234 -4.35 6.97 -2.24
C ARG A 234 -3.78 6.66 -3.60
N ILE A 235 -3.11 7.62 -4.20
CA ILE A 235 -2.36 7.43 -5.41
C ILE A 235 -0.90 7.84 -5.19
N ASN A 236 0.03 7.02 -5.66
CA ASN A 236 1.45 7.35 -5.74
C ASN A 236 1.89 7.14 -7.18
N LEU A 237 2.51 8.15 -7.75
CA LEU A 237 3.10 8.13 -9.08
C LEU A 237 4.61 8.35 -8.93
N TYR A 238 5.38 7.65 -9.76
CA TYR A 238 6.83 7.85 -9.83
C TYR A 238 7.28 7.75 -11.29
N SER A 239 8.20 8.61 -11.68
CA SER A 239 8.85 8.59 -13.01
C SER A 239 10.35 8.65 -12.79
N ASP A 240 11.09 7.69 -13.36
CA ASP A 240 12.55 7.67 -13.32
C ASP A 240 13.11 8.55 -14.45
N TYR A 241 13.88 9.58 -14.10
CA TYR A 241 14.53 10.47 -15.08
C TYR A 241 15.67 9.80 -15.83
N LEU A 242 16.24 8.72 -15.26
CA LEU A 242 17.42 8.05 -15.79
C LEU A 242 17.08 6.92 -16.75
N ASP A 243 15.83 6.41 -16.70
CA ASP A 243 15.39 5.30 -17.55
C ASP A 243 13.91 5.47 -17.91
N GLN A 244 13.64 5.73 -19.21
CA GLN A 244 12.32 5.84 -19.81
C GLN A 244 11.34 6.71 -18.98
N PRO A 245 11.60 8.03 -18.82
CA PRO A 245 10.82 8.90 -17.94
C PRO A 245 9.33 9.02 -18.33
N GLU A 246 8.96 8.63 -19.53
CA GLU A 246 7.58 8.51 -20.01
C GLU A 246 6.82 7.32 -19.37
N ASN A 247 7.52 6.33 -18.86
CA ASN A 247 6.93 5.22 -18.10
C ASN A 247 6.71 5.70 -16.67
N ILE A 248 5.45 5.79 -16.27
CA ILE A 248 5.07 6.22 -14.93
C ILE A 248 4.62 5.00 -14.14
N ASP A 249 5.32 4.74 -13.03
CA ASP A 249 4.86 3.77 -12.04
C ASP A 249 3.63 4.31 -11.33
N VAL A 250 2.65 3.46 -11.13
CA VAL A 250 1.36 3.79 -10.52
C VAL A 250 1.07 2.82 -9.39
N ASP A 251 0.83 3.35 -8.18
CA ASP A 251 0.28 2.59 -7.05
C ASP A 251 -0.99 3.31 -6.59
N TYR A 252 -2.14 2.77 -6.98
CA TYR A 252 -3.44 3.32 -6.64
C TYR A 252 -4.21 2.37 -5.74
N THR A 253 -4.58 2.84 -4.56
CA THR A 253 -5.32 2.07 -3.57
C THR A 253 -6.63 2.76 -3.22
N ILE A 254 -7.73 2.01 -3.27
CA ILE A 254 -9.03 2.38 -2.73
C ILE A 254 -9.30 1.47 -1.54
N SER A 255 -9.64 2.05 -0.40
CA SER A 255 -10.06 1.31 0.80
C SER A 255 -11.45 1.77 1.22
N ALA A 256 -12.38 0.84 1.33
CA ALA A 256 -13.69 1.07 1.91
C ALA A 256 -13.75 0.43 3.30
N PHE A 257 -14.00 1.25 4.30
CA PHE A 257 -14.20 0.83 5.67
C PHE A 257 -15.69 0.96 6.01
N MET A 258 -16.33 -0.16 6.32
CA MET A 258 -17.76 -0.23 6.62
C MET A 258 -17.92 -0.65 8.08
N LYS A 259 -18.21 0.31 8.95
CA LYS A 259 -18.33 0.09 10.40
C LYS A 259 -19.65 -0.63 10.70
N VAL A 260 -19.57 -1.77 11.37
CA VAL A 260 -20.74 -2.49 11.91
C VAL A 260 -21.00 -2.04 13.35
N ASN A 261 -19.94 -1.99 14.17
CA ASN A 261 -19.94 -1.47 15.54
C ASN A 261 -18.50 -1.07 15.93
N ASP A 262 -18.25 -0.78 17.22
CA ASP A 262 -16.92 -0.32 17.67
C ASP A 262 -15.82 -1.37 17.55
N TYR A 263 -16.15 -2.64 17.39
CA TYR A 263 -15.20 -3.75 17.29
C TYR A 263 -15.22 -4.44 15.95
N LEU A 264 -16.32 -4.36 15.20
CA LEU A 264 -16.52 -5.07 13.95
C LEU A 264 -16.63 -4.11 12.77
N SER A 265 -15.95 -4.42 11.70
CA SER A 265 -16.08 -3.76 10.41
C SER A 265 -16.01 -4.75 9.25
N THR A 266 -16.47 -4.34 8.09
CA THR A 266 -16.14 -4.99 6.82
C THR A 266 -15.21 -4.08 6.07
N ASN A 267 -14.11 -4.64 5.57
CA ASN A 267 -13.10 -3.88 4.83
C ASN A 267 -12.99 -4.41 3.41
N LEU A 268 -12.96 -3.49 2.44
CA LEU A 268 -12.64 -3.78 1.04
C LEU A 268 -11.44 -2.92 0.66
N ILE A 269 -10.37 -3.55 0.19
CA ILE A 269 -9.17 -2.88 -0.31
C ILE A 269 -8.96 -3.34 -1.75
N ILE A 270 -8.90 -2.40 -2.68
CA ILE A 270 -8.55 -2.63 -4.08
C ILE A 270 -7.29 -1.84 -4.37
N GLN A 271 -6.24 -2.51 -4.81
CA GLN A 271 -4.97 -1.91 -5.20
C GLN A 271 -4.63 -2.26 -6.65
N CYS A 272 -4.38 -1.24 -7.45
CA CYS A 272 -3.84 -1.35 -8.79
C CYS A 272 -2.39 -0.89 -8.77
N LEU A 273 -1.47 -1.76 -9.18
CA LEU A 273 -0.06 -1.48 -9.26
C LEU A 273 0.42 -1.65 -10.71
N TYR A 274 1.14 -0.68 -11.22
CA TYR A 274 1.90 -0.77 -12.46
C TYR A 274 3.32 -0.29 -12.20
N ASP A 275 4.28 -1.12 -12.50
CA ASP A 275 5.72 -0.88 -12.40
C ASP A 275 6.35 -1.73 -13.52
N ASP A 276 6.84 -1.08 -14.58
CA ASP A 276 7.36 -1.77 -15.76
C ASP A 276 8.71 -2.46 -15.51
N ASN A 277 9.46 -2.03 -14.50
CA ASN A 277 10.69 -2.67 -14.05
C ASN A 277 10.40 -3.98 -13.29
N ALA A 278 9.23 -4.08 -12.63
CA ALA A 278 8.82 -5.30 -11.94
C ALA A 278 8.10 -6.27 -12.89
N ILE A 279 7.05 -5.78 -13.56
CA ILE A 279 6.28 -6.53 -14.55
C ILE A 279 5.53 -5.58 -15.47
N LYS A 280 5.67 -5.73 -16.80
CA LYS A 280 5.02 -4.89 -17.81
C LYS A 280 3.51 -5.17 -17.95
N LYS A 281 2.80 -5.26 -16.83
CA LYS A 281 1.35 -5.51 -16.73
C LYS A 281 0.80 -4.85 -15.48
N VAL A 282 -0.45 -4.40 -15.56
CA VAL A 282 -1.19 -3.96 -14.38
C VAL A 282 -1.42 -5.15 -13.45
N GLN A 283 -1.06 -4.97 -12.20
CA GLN A 283 -1.31 -5.92 -11.12
C GLN A 283 -2.52 -5.45 -10.32
N LEU A 284 -3.44 -6.34 -10.04
CA LEU A 284 -4.63 -6.06 -9.23
C LEU A 284 -4.59 -6.92 -7.97
N ARG A 285 -4.81 -6.28 -6.83
CA ARG A 285 -5.00 -6.94 -5.54
C ARG A 285 -6.34 -6.51 -4.96
N GLU A 286 -7.14 -7.47 -4.56
CA GLU A 286 -8.40 -7.24 -3.83
C GLU A 286 -8.36 -7.99 -2.51
N VAL A 287 -8.75 -7.32 -1.43
CA VAL A 287 -8.94 -7.93 -0.12
C VAL A 287 -10.28 -7.49 0.42
N PHE A 288 -11.15 -8.45 0.68
CA PHE A 288 -12.46 -8.25 1.27
C PHE A 288 -12.64 -9.19 2.46
N GLY A 289 -13.16 -8.69 3.56
CA GLY A 289 -13.38 -9.55 4.72
C GLY A 289 -14.02 -8.84 5.90
N LEU A 290 -14.50 -9.67 6.84
CA LEU A 290 -14.96 -9.23 8.14
C LEU A 290 -13.73 -9.04 9.05
N ALA A 291 -13.64 -7.88 9.67
CA ALA A 291 -12.54 -7.52 10.55
C ALA A 291 -12.99 -7.32 12.00
N ILE A 292 -12.22 -7.86 12.93
CA ILE A 292 -12.26 -7.49 14.34
C ILE A 292 -11.19 -6.44 14.56
N ASN A 293 -11.57 -5.28 15.08
CA ASN A 293 -10.71 -4.13 15.26
C ASN A 293 -10.45 -3.87 16.75
N LEU A 294 -9.19 -3.64 17.06
CA LEU A 294 -8.73 -3.22 18.37
C LEU A 294 -8.02 -1.88 18.22
N ASN A 295 -8.58 -0.84 18.81
CA ASN A 295 -7.92 0.46 18.87
C ASN A 295 -6.72 0.37 19.80
N LEU A 296 -5.55 0.69 19.29
CA LEU A 296 -4.35 0.88 20.10
C LEU A 296 -4.50 2.23 20.79
N MET A 297 -4.58 2.23 22.14
CA MET A 297 -4.83 3.43 22.94
C MET A 297 -3.92 4.59 22.55
N GLU A 298 -4.46 5.81 22.55
CA GLU A 298 -3.66 7.02 22.60
C GLU A 298 -2.77 6.97 23.84
N LEU A 299 -1.49 6.65 23.66
CA LEU A 299 -0.52 6.75 24.75
C LEU A 299 -0.36 8.22 25.11
N PRO A 300 -0.35 8.57 26.40
CA PRO A 300 -0.24 9.97 26.83
C PRO A 300 1.02 10.61 26.24
N THR A 301 0.85 11.81 25.73
CA THR A 301 1.94 12.64 25.21
C THR A 301 2.98 12.88 26.28
N PHE A 302 4.20 12.40 26.09
CA PHE A 302 5.34 12.91 26.85
C PHE A 302 5.52 14.40 26.53
N LYS A 303 5.44 15.23 27.56
CA LYS A 303 5.71 16.69 27.48
C LYS A 303 7.18 16.96 27.19
#